data_4a88d74f08f727102888fb2833827e2c
#
_entry.id   4a88d74f08f727102888fb2833827e2c
#
_cell.length_a   1.000
_cell.length_b   1.000
_cell.length_c   1.000
_cell.angle_alpha   90.00
_cell.angle_beta   90.00
_cell.angle_gamma   90.00
#
_symmetry.space_group_name_H-M   'P 1'
#
loop_
_entity.id
_entity.type
_entity.pdbx_description
1 polymer ?
#
loop_
_entity_poly.entity_id
_entity_poly.type
_entity_poly.pdbx_seq_one_letter_code
_entity_poly.pdbx_strand_id
1 'polypeptide(L)'
;MDFNSRRITSIIENALLEDRATSDATSYACIDPNQRASATILAKQDCILAGIGCIARILDVYAALDGAVTSHYEVTSHPEIFDGVRLHKGQSVAVIRHNARVLLSCERVILNFLQRMSGIATLTRKFVDAVSGTKARILDTRKTAPGLRVIDKYAVRCGGGQNHRLDLSDGVLIKNNHIALAGGIVPALERAVRNRRGSQPIEVEVRTLQELDEALAYGAEAILLDNMSPEDVRRAVERCTPLERRVPLECSGGIRLENVRAYADTGVDFISVGLLTHSPQAADMSMRVSPA
;
A
#
# COMPACT_ATOMS: atom_id res chain seq x y z
N MET A 1 1.49 11.44 3.47
CA MET A 1 0.02 11.21 3.29
C MET A 1 -0.72 12.24 4.13
N ASP A 2 -1.81 12.78 3.62
CA ASP A 2 -2.70 13.63 4.42
C ASP A 2 -3.73 12.77 5.17
N PHE A 3 -3.47 12.54 6.47
CA PHE A 3 -4.35 11.77 7.33
C PHE A 3 -5.67 12.51 7.66
N ASN A 4 -5.74 13.83 7.39
CA ASN A 4 -6.94 14.64 7.60
C ASN A 4 -7.86 14.65 6.37
N SER A 5 -7.46 14.04 5.27
CA SER A 5 -8.28 13.98 4.07
C SER A 5 -9.61 13.29 4.33
N ARG A 6 -10.70 13.75 3.67
CA ARG A 6 -12.04 13.17 3.79
C ARG A 6 -12.06 11.66 3.55
N ARG A 7 -11.20 11.16 2.63
CA ARG A 7 -11.13 9.73 2.29
C ARG A 7 -10.59 8.90 3.46
N ILE A 8 -9.55 9.38 4.15
CA ILE A 8 -9.00 8.71 5.34
C ILE A 8 -9.97 8.79 6.50
N THR A 9 -10.60 9.95 6.70
CA THR A 9 -11.63 10.13 7.72
C THR A 9 -12.74 9.09 7.58
N SER A 10 -13.30 8.91 6.38
CA SER A 10 -14.36 7.91 6.14
C SER A 10 -13.91 6.47 6.38
N ILE A 11 -12.65 6.13 6.06
CA ILE A 11 -12.10 4.80 6.34
C ILE A 11 -12.03 4.55 7.86
N ILE A 12 -11.54 5.52 8.62
CA ILE A 12 -11.42 5.45 10.08
C ILE A 12 -12.80 5.41 10.74
N GLU A 13 -13.72 6.28 10.29
CA GLU A 13 -15.10 6.33 10.78
C GLU A 13 -15.79 4.97 10.62
N ASN A 14 -15.70 4.35 9.43
CA ASN A 14 -16.25 3.03 9.20
C ASN A 14 -15.67 1.97 10.12
N ALA A 15 -14.37 2.01 10.40
CA ALA A 15 -13.73 1.06 11.31
C ALA A 15 -14.18 1.25 12.77
N LEU A 16 -14.36 2.49 13.24
CA LEU A 16 -14.87 2.79 14.57
C LEU A 16 -16.35 2.39 14.72
N LEU A 17 -17.16 2.59 13.67
CA LEU A 17 -18.55 2.16 13.64
C LEU A 17 -18.70 0.63 13.59
N GLU A 18 -17.86 -0.07 12.83
CA GLU A 18 -17.81 -1.54 12.78
C GLU A 18 -17.56 -2.13 14.17
N ASP A 19 -16.59 -1.57 14.91
CA ASP A 19 -16.24 -2.00 16.26
C ASP A 19 -17.20 -1.46 17.34
N ARG A 20 -18.16 -0.60 16.98
CA ARG A 20 -19.05 0.11 17.91
C ARG A 20 -18.27 0.80 19.05
N ALA A 21 -17.16 1.43 18.71
CA ALA A 21 -16.19 1.95 19.68
C ALA A 21 -16.81 2.93 20.70
N THR A 22 -17.84 3.71 20.30
CA THR A 22 -18.57 4.62 21.23
C THR A 22 -19.55 3.92 22.17
N SER A 23 -19.65 2.57 22.12
CA SER A 23 -20.58 1.78 22.93
C SER A 23 -19.86 0.59 23.60
N ASP A 24 -18.57 0.77 23.98
CA ASP A 24 -17.74 -0.25 24.63
C ASP A 24 -18.30 -0.62 26.02
N ALA A 25 -19.07 -1.71 26.05
CA ALA A 25 -19.77 -2.17 27.26
C ALA A 25 -18.80 -2.43 28.43
N THR A 26 -17.62 -2.99 28.14
CA THR A 26 -16.65 -3.33 29.19
C THR A 26 -16.03 -2.10 29.81
N SER A 27 -15.56 -1.17 29.00
CA SER A 27 -14.97 0.09 29.48
C SER A 27 -16.00 0.93 30.25
N TYR A 28 -17.25 0.97 29.77
CA TYR A 28 -18.32 1.68 30.51
C TYR A 28 -18.66 1.02 31.85
N ALA A 29 -18.62 -0.31 31.95
CA ALA A 29 -18.95 -1.04 33.18
C ALA A 29 -17.82 -1.02 34.20
N CYS A 30 -16.54 -1.01 33.77
CA CYS A 30 -15.41 -1.26 34.66
C CYS A 30 -14.55 -0.03 34.98
N ILE A 31 -14.61 1.04 34.16
CA ILE A 31 -13.67 2.17 34.25
C ILE A 31 -14.43 3.44 34.65
N ASP A 32 -13.86 4.19 35.61
CA ASP A 32 -14.41 5.50 35.98
C ASP A 32 -14.41 6.46 34.79
N PRO A 33 -15.51 7.22 34.55
CA PRO A 33 -15.61 8.11 33.39
C PRO A 33 -14.56 9.23 33.36
N ASN A 34 -14.00 9.60 34.51
CA ASN A 34 -12.98 10.66 34.63
C ASN A 34 -11.57 10.13 34.66
N GLN A 35 -11.38 8.80 34.67
CA GLN A 35 -10.06 8.20 34.78
C GLN A 35 -9.18 8.55 33.57
N ARG A 36 -7.99 9.10 33.87
CA ARG A 36 -6.93 9.32 32.88
C ARG A 36 -5.99 8.13 32.85
N ALA A 37 -5.46 7.85 31.65
CA ALA A 37 -4.50 6.76 31.45
C ALA A 37 -3.45 7.14 30.40
N SER A 38 -2.37 6.37 30.41
CA SER A 38 -1.30 6.40 29.42
C SER A 38 -1.25 5.05 28.71
N ALA A 39 -1.30 5.05 27.38
CA ALA A 39 -1.19 3.87 26.53
C ALA A 39 0.13 3.90 25.75
N THR A 40 0.94 2.84 25.85
CA THR A 40 2.18 2.69 25.10
C THR A 40 1.99 1.63 24.02
N ILE A 41 2.22 1.99 22.77
CA ILE A 41 2.21 1.05 21.63
C ILE A 41 3.62 0.51 21.45
N LEU A 42 3.75 -0.82 21.40
CA LEU A 42 5.02 -1.54 21.32
C LEU A 42 5.07 -2.45 20.09
N ALA A 43 6.17 -2.42 19.33
CA ALA A 43 6.47 -3.41 18.33
C ALA A 43 6.81 -4.76 19.01
N LYS A 44 6.17 -5.86 18.62
CA LYS A 44 6.42 -7.21 19.14
C LYS A 44 7.36 -8.02 18.27
N GLN A 45 7.69 -7.48 17.10
CA GLN A 45 8.64 -8.02 16.12
C GLN A 45 9.37 -6.89 15.42
N ASP A 46 10.45 -7.20 14.72
CA ASP A 46 11.10 -6.27 13.80
C ASP A 46 10.19 -6.00 12.61
N CYS A 47 9.96 -4.72 12.28
CA CYS A 47 9.10 -4.31 11.18
C CYS A 47 9.46 -2.92 10.64
N ILE A 48 8.89 -2.56 9.52
CA ILE A 48 8.90 -1.18 9.01
C ILE A 48 7.60 -0.50 9.44
N LEU A 49 7.71 0.61 10.16
CA LEU A 49 6.54 1.36 10.62
C LEU A 49 5.80 2.01 9.46
N ALA A 50 4.47 1.93 9.48
CA ALA A 50 3.61 2.72 8.61
C ALA A 50 2.27 3.03 9.29
N GLY A 51 1.82 4.28 9.17
CA GLY A 51 0.51 4.70 9.65
C GLY A 51 0.51 5.38 11.02
N ILE A 52 1.64 5.86 11.54
CA ILE A 52 1.71 6.54 12.85
C ILE A 52 0.72 7.71 12.94
N GLY A 53 0.49 8.44 11.86
CA GLY A 53 -0.48 9.53 11.79
C GLY A 53 -1.94 9.10 11.92
N CYS A 54 -2.26 7.81 11.78
CA CYS A 54 -3.61 7.29 12.04
C CYS A 54 -3.99 7.42 13.53
N ILE A 55 -3.02 7.38 14.45
CA ILE A 55 -3.30 7.39 15.91
C ILE A 55 -4.10 8.63 16.27
N ALA A 56 -3.54 9.81 16.03
CA ALA A 56 -4.20 11.08 16.32
C ALA A 56 -5.55 11.20 15.59
N ARG A 57 -5.56 10.80 14.31
CA ARG A 57 -6.78 10.91 13.50
C ARG A 57 -7.91 10.00 14.00
N ILE A 58 -7.62 8.80 14.50
CA ILE A 58 -8.61 7.89 15.09
C ILE A 58 -9.22 8.52 16.33
N LEU A 59 -8.41 9.14 17.19
CA LEU A 59 -8.90 9.83 18.39
C LEU A 59 -9.80 11.03 18.05
N ASP A 60 -9.42 11.83 17.03
CA ASP A 60 -10.24 12.95 16.56
C ASP A 60 -11.60 12.49 16.00
N VAL A 61 -11.60 11.43 15.18
CA VAL A 61 -12.85 10.88 14.60
C VAL A 61 -13.71 10.25 15.68
N TYR A 62 -13.11 9.54 16.65
CA TYR A 62 -13.83 9.01 17.80
C TYR A 62 -14.53 10.12 18.57
N ALA A 63 -13.81 11.21 18.93
CA ALA A 63 -14.40 12.35 19.64
C ALA A 63 -15.56 13.01 18.87
N ALA A 64 -15.45 13.09 17.55
CA ALA A 64 -16.53 13.60 16.70
C ALA A 64 -17.77 12.69 16.68
N LEU A 65 -17.58 11.37 16.74
CA LEU A 65 -18.67 10.38 16.78
C LEU A 65 -19.35 10.32 18.15
N ASP A 66 -18.57 10.40 19.24
CA ASP A 66 -19.08 10.31 20.61
C ASP A 66 -19.81 11.61 21.04
N GLY A 67 -19.32 12.76 20.59
CA GLY A 67 -19.91 14.08 20.86
C GLY A 67 -19.81 14.58 22.33
N ALA A 68 -19.53 13.70 23.28
CA ALA A 68 -19.42 14.00 24.70
C ALA A 68 -17.96 14.08 25.18
N VAL A 69 -17.04 13.47 24.43
CA VAL A 69 -15.62 13.40 24.76
C VAL A 69 -14.90 14.65 24.27
N THR A 70 -14.15 15.29 25.17
CA THR A 70 -13.24 16.35 24.74
C THR A 70 -12.08 15.77 23.94
N SER A 71 -11.73 16.38 22.81
CA SER A 71 -10.59 16.01 21.95
C SER A 71 -9.21 16.28 22.59
N HIS A 72 -9.14 16.38 23.93
CA HIS A 72 -7.91 16.72 24.63
C HIS A 72 -7.06 15.48 24.91
N TYR A 73 -6.16 15.16 23.99
CA TYR A 73 -5.20 14.07 24.11
C TYR A 73 -3.76 14.54 23.82
N GLU A 74 -2.80 13.75 24.23
CA GLU A 74 -1.39 13.92 23.89
C GLU A 74 -0.90 12.63 23.20
N VAL A 75 -0.30 12.75 22.02
CA VAL A 75 0.40 11.65 21.34
C VAL A 75 1.86 12.05 21.20
N THR A 76 2.75 11.28 21.79
CA THR A 76 4.20 11.50 21.73
C THR A 76 4.91 10.29 21.17
N SER A 77 5.94 10.53 20.35
CA SER A 77 6.87 9.51 19.86
C SER A 77 8.28 10.07 19.92
N HIS A 78 9.28 9.19 19.97
CA HIS A 78 10.67 9.64 19.79
C HIS A 78 10.85 10.27 18.40
N PRO A 79 11.65 11.34 18.22
CA PRO A 79 11.84 11.99 16.93
C PRO A 79 12.31 11.07 15.80
N GLU A 80 12.99 9.98 16.12
CA GLU A 80 13.45 8.97 15.16
C GLU A 80 12.35 7.97 14.75
N ILE A 81 11.15 8.04 15.35
CA ILE A 81 10.02 7.16 15.05
C ILE A 81 9.09 7.87 14.07
N PHE A 82 9.15 7.45 12.81
CA PHE A 82 8.33 7.98 11.72
C PHE A 82 8.04 6.89 10.68
N ASP A 83 7.07 7.12 9.83
CA ASP A 83 6.69 6.15 8.80
C ASP A 83 7.86 5.85 7.84
N GLY A 84 8.17 4.57 7.66
CA GLY A 84 9.31 4.07 6.87
C GLY A 84 10.53 3.68 7.70
N VAL A 85 10.57 4.02 8.99
CA VAL A 85 11.68 3.60 9.87
C VAL A 85 11.58 2.11 10.21
N ARG A 86 12.73 1.46 10.39
CA ARG A 86 12.80 0.10 10.94
C ARG A 86 12.64 0.16 12.45
N LEU A 87 11.67 -0.57 12.97
CA LEU A 87 11.48 -0.81 14.40
C LEU A 87 12.06 -2.16 14.78
N HIS A 88 12.61 -2.23 15.99
CA HIS A 88 13.04 -3.48 16.62
C HIS A 88 12.01 -3.98 17.62
N LYS A 89 11.98 -5.30 17.82
CA LYS A 89 11.14 -5.93 18.83
C LYS A 89 11.33 -5.26 20.21
N GLY A 90 10.23 -4.85 20.85
CA GLY A 90 10.21 -4.17 22.14
C GLY A 90 10.29 -2.64 22.04
N GLN A 91 10.55 -2.06 20.88
CA GLN A 91 10.64 -0.62 20.70
C GLN A 91 9.26 0.03 20.80
N SER A 92 9.21 1.19 21.49
CA SER A 92 8.00 2.02 21.60
C SER A 92 7.73 2.76 20.28
N VAL A 93 6.50 2.66 19.79
CA VAL A 93 6.00 3.39 18.62
C VAL A 93 5.50 4.77 19.01
N ALA A 94 4.63 4.82 20.03
CA ALA A 94 4.05 6.04 20.55
C ALA A 94 3.53 5.83 21.97
N VAL A 95 3.42 6.93 22.70
CA VAL A 95 2.71 7.02 23.98
C VAL A 95 1.53 7.97 23.80
N ILE A 96 0.34 7.53 24.22
CA ILE A 96 -0.92 8.27 24.12
C ILE A 96 -1.42 8.53 25.52
N ARG A 97 -1.75 9.78 25.87
CA ARG A 97 -2.39 10.14 27.14
C ARG A 97 -3.78 10.67 26.87
N HIS A 98 -4.78 10.01 27.42
CA HIS A 98 -6.19 10.37 27.22
C HIS A 98 -7.05 9.86 28.39
N ASN A 99 -8.38 10.04 28.28
CA ASN A 99 -9.35 9.32 29.08
C ASN A 99 -9.19 7.80 28.86
N ALA A 100 -9.24 7.02 29.95
CA ALA A 100 -8.98 5.59 29.92
C ALA A 100 -9.99 4.82 29.04
N ARG A 101 -11.29 5.20 29.10
CA ARG A 101 -12.35 4.58 28.27
C ARG A 101 -12.06 4.76 26.78
N VAL A 102 -11.66 5.99 26.36
CA VAL A 102 -11.34 6.30 24.96
C VAL A 102 -10.16 5.47 24.47
N LEU A 103 -9.09 5.36 25.27
CA LEU A 103 -7.91 4.56 24.93
C LEU A 103 -8.28 3.09 24.70
N LEU A 104 -9.08 2.51 25.59
CA LEU A 104 -9.52 1.12 25.48
C LEU A 104 -10.46 0.90 24.29
N SER A 105 -11.43 1.80 24.09
CA SER A 105 -12.38 1.72 22.96
C SER A 105 -11.72 1.89 21.59
N CYS A 106 -10.62 2.67 21.50
CA CYS A 106 -9.89 2.90 20.25
C CYS A 106 -8.73 1.91 20.04
N GLU A 107 -8.33 1.14 21.06
CA GLU A 107 -7.14 0.26 21.01
C GLU A 107 -7.13 -0.63 19.77
N ARG A 108 -8.24 -1.37 19.54
CA ARG A 108 -8.30 -2.35 18.47
C ARG A 108 -8.20 -1.71 17.10
N VAL A 109 -8.90 -0.61 16.88
CA VAL A 109 -8.88 0.13 15.61
C VAL A 109 -7.48 0.71 15.35
N ILE A 110 -6.85 1.33 16.34
CA ILE A 110 -5.46 1.84 16.23
C ILE A 110 -4.50 0.71 15.85
N LEU A 111 -4.55 -0.42 16.57
CA LEU A 111 -3.66 -1.55 16.32
C LEU A 111 -3.91 -2.16 14.93
N ASN A 112 -5.17 -2.32 14.49
CA ASN A 112 -5.48 -2.90 13.19
C ASN A 112 -4.89 -2.07 12.04
N PHE A 113 -4.99 -0.73 12.08
CA PHE A 113 -4.36 0.14 11.08
C PHE A 113 -2.84 0.02 11.10
N LEU A 114 -2.20 0.18 12.26
CA LEU A 114 -0.74 0.11 12.38
C LEU A 114 -0.19 -1.25 11.96
N GLN A 115 -0.81 -2.34 12.41
CA GLN A 115 -0.38 -3.71 12.13
C GLN A 115 -0.49 -4.02 10.63
N ARG A 116 -1.61 -3.69 9.98
CA ARG A 116 -1.79 -3.90 8.55
C ARG A 116 -0.79 -3.08 7.74
N MET A 117 -0.73 -1.78 7.99
CA MET A 117 0.12 -0.88 7.21
C MET A 117 1.61 -1.21 7.41
N SER A 118 2.04 -1.49 8.62
CA SER A 118 3.43 -1.89 8.91
C SER A 118 3.75 -3.28 8.34
N GLY A 119 2.79 -4.19 8.27
CA GLY A 119 2.93 -5.48 7.60
C GLY A 119 3.21 -5.33 6.11
N ILE A 120 2.42 -4.48 5.41
CA ILE A 120 2.62 -4.14 4.00
C ILE A 120 3.99 -3.49 3.78
N ALA A 121 4.34 -2.49 4.60
CA ALA A 121 5.61 -1.79 4.50
C ALA A 121 6.80 -2.75 4.72
N THR A 122 6.69 -3.65 5.68
CA THR A 122 7.72 -4.67 5.98
C THR A 122 7.91 -5.65 4.83
N LEU A 123 6.80 -6.15 4.26
CA LEU A 123 6.87 -7.04 3.10
C LEU A 123 7.46 -6.30 1.89
N THR A 124 7.02 -5.08 1.65
CA THR A 124 7.55 -4.25 0.55
C THR A 124 9.04 -4.03 0.68
N ARG A 125 9.54 -3.72 1.88
CA ARG A 125 10.98 -3.56 2.15
C ARG A 125 11.77 -4.81 1.77
N LYS A 126 11.27 -6.00 2.08
CA LYS A 126 11.93 -7.26 1.69
C LYS A 126 12.08 -7.39 0.17
N PHE A 127 11.04 -7.03 -0.60
CA PHE A 127 11.12 -7.03 -2.06
C PHE A 127 12.09 -5.96 -2.59
N VAL A 128 12.07 -4.76 -2.03
CA VAL A 128 12.97 -3.66 -2.41
C VAL A 128 14.44 -4.05 -2.13
N ASP A 129 14.71 -4.63 -0.96
CA ASP A 129 16.04 -5.08 -0.59
C ASP A 129 16.52 -6.23 -1.51
N ALA A 130 15.62 -7.16 -1.91
CA ALA A 130 15.92 -8.27 -2.79
C ALA A 130 16.34 -7.83 -4.22
N VAL A 131 15.85 -6.68 -4.70
CA VAL A 131 16.22 -6.13 -6.01
C VAL A 131 17.32 -5.07 -5.95
N SER A 132 17.90 -4.86 -4.78
CA SER A 132 18.97 -3.87 -4.58
C SER A 132 20.14 -4.11 -5.51
N GLY A 133 20.76 -3.03 -6.04
CA GLY A 133 21.85 -3.08 -7.00
C GLY A 133 21.40 -3.29 -8.46
N THR A 134 20.10 -3.45 -8.72
CA THR A 134 19.53 -3.45 -10.08
C THR A 134 18.79 -2.13 -10.37
N LYS A 135 18.40 -1.91 -11.63
CA LYS A 135 17.57 -0.74 -11.97
C LYS A 135 16.08 -0.94 -11.66
N ALA A 136 15.63 -2.17 -11.40
CA ALA A 136 14.25 -2.51 -11.21
C ALA A 136 13.64 -1.80 -9.98
N ARG A 137 12.39 -1.34 -10.12
CA ARG A 137 11.58 -0.74 -9.05
C ARG A 137 10.39 -1.63 -8.74
N ILE A 138 10.13 -1.84 -7.47
CA ILE A 138 8.96 -2.61 -7.00
C ILE A 138 7.71 -1.74 -7.02
N LEU A 139 6.68 -2.21 -7.70
CA LEU A 139 5.36 -1.57 -7.74
C LEU A 139 4.31 -2.40 -6.99
N ASP A 140 3.32 -1.71 -6.45
CA ASP A 140 2.07 -2.33 -6.04
C ASP A 140 1.15 -2.59 -7.23
N THR A 141 -0.07 -3.04 -6.94
CA THR A 141 -1.12 -3.24 -7.94
C THR A 141 -2.46 -2.68 -7.42
N ARG A 142 -3.54 -2.91 -8.18
CA ARG A 142 -4.91 -2.65 -7.70
C ARG A 142 -5.53 -3.81 -6.91
N LYS A 143 -4.78 -4.89 -6.67
CA LYS A 143 -5.21 -6.05 -5.85
C LYS A 143 -5.05 -5.70 -4.35
N THR A 144 -5.88 -4.80 -3.85
CA THR A 144 -5.89 -4.29 -2.47
C THR A 144 -7.11 -4.78 -1.71
N ALA A 145 -7.11 -4.70 -0.39
CA ALA A 145 -8.34 -4.90 0.38
C ALA A 145 -9.41 -3.86 -0.04
N PRO A 146 -10.67 -4.29 -0.23
CA PRO A 146 -11.74 -3.37 -0.56
C PRO A 146 -11.84 -2.20 0.43
N GLY A 147 -11.98 -0.98 -0.07
CA GLY A 147 -12.05 0.23 0.74
C GLY A 147 -10.71 0.76 1.27
N LEU A 148 -9.67 -0.07 1.39
CA LEU A 148 -8.39 0.30 2.05
C LEU A 148 -7.26 0.68 1.08
N ARG A 149 -7.50 0.76 -0.22
CA ARG A 149 -6.45 0.96 -1.25
C ARG A 149 -5.54 2.14 -0.97
N VAL A 150 -6.07 3.23 -0.48
CA VAL A 150 -5.29 4.45 -0.23
C VAL A 150 -4.24 4.24 0.87
N ILE A 151 -4.59 3.53 1.93
CA ILE A 151 -3.67 3.23 3.04
C ILE A 151 -2.72 2.09 2.68
N ASP A 152 -3.19 1.06 1.93
CA ASP A 152 -2.34 -0.03 1.43
C ASP A 152 -1.21 0.53 0.54
N LYS A 153 -1.55 1.38 -0.43
CA LYS A 153 -0.59 2.02 -1.34
C LYS A 153 0.36 2.99 -0.62
N TYR A 154 -0.12 3.68 0.40
CA TYR A 154 0.75 4.48 1.26
C TYR A 154 1.78 3.61 1.99
N ALA A 155 1.34 2.50 2.55
CA ALA A 155 2.22 1.56 3.25
C ALA A 155 3.31 0.96 2.33
N VAL A 156 2.98 0.70 1.06
CA VAL A 156 3.98 0.30 0.05
C VAL A 156 5.08 1.36 -0.09
N ARG A 157 4.73 2.65 -0.14
CA ARG A 157 5.75 3.73 -0.19
C ARG A 157 6.61 3.78 1.07
N CYS A 158 6.01 3.58 2.25
CA CYS A 158 6.77 3.49 3.51
C CYS A 158 7.78 2.34 3.47
N GLY A 159 7.48 1.24 2.80
CA GLY A 159 8.40 0.13 2.55
C GLY A 159 9.48 0.42 1.51
N GLY A 160 9.42 1.55 0.78
CA GLY A 160 10.36 1.92 -0.28
C GLY A 160 9.93 1.48 -1.68
N GLY A 161 8.74 0.88 -1.84
CA GLY A 161 8.13 0.61 -3.13
C GLY A 161 7.50 1.84 -3.76
N GLN A 162 7.03 1.71 -4.99
CA GLN A 162 6.32 2.75 -5.73
C GLN A 162 4.87 2.31 -6.00
N ASN A 163 4.01 3.27 -6.30
CA ASN A 163 2.63 2.97 -6.62
C ASN A 163 2.43 2.88 -8.14
N HIS A 164 1.80 1.80 -8.60
CA HIS A 164 1.12 1.73 -9.87
C HIS A 164 -0.15 2.59 -9.80
N ARG A 165 -0.87 2.79 -10.92
CA ARG A 165 -2.11 3.58 -10.97
C ARG A 165 -3.03 3.31 -9.78
N LEU A 166 -3.62 4.37 -9.24
CA LEU A 166 -4.48 4.31 -8.05
C LEU A 166 -5.84 3.66 -8.37
N ASP A 167 -6.43 4.05 -9.50
CA ASP A 167 -7.75 3.59 -9.91
C ASP A 167 -7.86 3.47 -11.45
N LEU A 168 -9.06 3.29 -11.97
CA LEU A 168 -9.30 3.10 -13.40
C LEU A 168 -9.21 4.40 -14.20
N SER A 169 -9.26 5.56 -13.56
CA SER A 169 -9.19 6.87 -14.22
C SER A 169 -7.77 7.43 -14.33
N ASP A 170 -6.81 6.84 -13.61
CA ASP A 170 -5.44 7.36 -13.45
C ASP A 170 -4.51 7.04 -14.65
N GLY A 171 -4.87 6.08 -15.48
CA GLY A 171 -4.11 5.70 -16.68
C GLY A 171 -4.79 4.59 -17.47
N VAL A 172 -4.46 4.51 -18.75
CA VAL A 172 -4.96 3.45 -19.64
C VAL A 172 -4.05 2.24 -19.53
N LEU A 173 -4.57 1.12 -19.05
CA LEU A 173 -3.90 -0.18 -19.08
C LEU A 173 -4.76 -1.15 -19.91
N ILE A 174 -4.30 -1.43 -21.12
CA ILE A 174 -4.95 -2.35 -22.03
C ILE A 174 -4.59 -3.78 -21.63
N LYS A 175 -5.57 -4.53 -21.19
CA LYS A 175 -5.41 -5.92 -20.74
C LYS A 175 -5.92 -6.90 -21.77
N ASN A 176 -5.56 -8.19 -21.61
CA ASN A 176 -5.99 -9.30 -22.47
C ASN A 176 -7.49 -9.27 -22.82
N ASN A 177 -8.37 -9.00 -21.86
CA ASN A 177 -9.80 -8.91 -22.13
C ASN A 177 -10.17 -7.69 -23.01
N HIS A 178 -9.46 -6.57 -22.86
CA HIS A 178 -9.64 -5.41 -23.72
C HIS A 178 -9.17 -5.74 -25.14
N ILE A 179 -8.03 -6.42 -25.30
CA ILE A 179 -7.46 -6.85 -26.58
C ILE A 179 -8.44 -7.79 -27.29
N ALA A 180 -8.96 -8.79 -26.58
CA ALA A 180 -9.93 -9.75 -27.13
C ALA A 180 -11.21 -9.05 -27.64
N LEU A 181 -11.77 -8.15 -26.82
CA LEU A 181 -12.99 -7.41 -27.17
C LEU A 181 -12.77 -6.35 -28.27
N ALA A 182 -11.55 -5.82 -28.38
CA ALA A 182 -11.20 -4.86 -29.42
C ALA A 182 -10.90 -5.52 -30.78
N GLY A 183 -10.65 -6.84 -30.80
CA GLY A 183 -10.27 -7.59 -31.98
C GLY A 183 -8.77 -7.62 -32.27
N GLY A 184 -7.92 -7.41 -31.24
CA GLY A 184 -6.46 -7.47 -31.31
C GLY A 184 -5.76 -6.29 -30.63
N ILE A 185 -4.42 -6.36 -30.51
CA ILE A 185 -3.58 -5.33 -29.89
C ILE A 185 -3.67 -4.02 -30.66
N VAL A 186 -3.53 -4.06 -31.97
CA VAL A 186 -3.54 -2.88 -32.83
C VAL A 186 -4.84 -2.10 -32.74
N PRO A 187 -6.04 -2.72 -32.97
CA PRO A 187 -7.30 -2.01 -32.81
C PRO A 187 -7.51 -1.46 -31.38
N ALA A 188 -7.01 -2.16 -30.34
CA ALA A 188 -7.09 -1.69 -28.97
C ALA A 188 -6.24 -0.42 -28.75
N LEU A 189 -4.99 -0.42 -29.22
CA LEU A 189 -4.07 0.72 -29.16
C LEU A 189 -4.61 1.93 -29.94
N GLU A 190 -5.04 1.76 -31.17
CA GLU A 190 -5.59 2.83 -32.01
C GLU A 190 -6.78 3.52 -31.34
N ARG A 191 -7.72 2.72 -30.76
CA ARG A 191 -8.87 3.25 -30.03
C ARG A 191 -8.44 3.97 -28.75
N ALA A 192 -7.46 3.42 -28.02
CA ALA A 192 -6.96 4.02 -26.79
C ALA A 192 -6.28 5.38 -27.07
N VAL A 193 -5.42 5.46 -28.09
CA VAL A 193 -4.78 6.72 -28.51
C VAL A 193 -5.80 7.77 -28.92
N ARG A 194 -6.84 7.38 -29.69
CA ARG A 194 -7.88 8.29 -30.16
C ARG A 194 -8.77 8.82 -29.02
N ASN A 195 -9.07 7.96 -28.02
CA ASN A 195 -10.11 8.24 -27.04
C ASN A 195 -9.57 8.54 -25.63
N ARG A 196 -8.24 8.47 -25.41
CA ARG A 196 -7.67 8.81 -24.09
C ARG A 196 -7.97 10.26 -23.71
N ARG A 197 -8.12 10.50 -22.43
CA ARG A 197 -8.35 11.84 -21.91
C ARG A 197 -7.02 12.53 -21.58
N GLY A 198 -6.76 13.64 -22.26
CA GLY A 198 -5.51 14.39 -22.08
C GLY A 198 -4.26 13.56 -22.37
N SER A 199 -3.27 13.63 -21.51
CA SER A 199 -1.97 12.94 -21.61
C SER A 199 -1.88 11.65 -20.78
N GLN A 200 -3.02 10.96 -20.55
CA GLN A 200 -2.98 9.69 -19.81
C GLN A 200 -2.00 8.71 -20.46
N PRO A 201 -1.06 8.12 -19.70
CA PRO A 201 -0.16 7.12 -20.26
C PRO A 201 -0.92 5.88 -20.70
N ILE A 202 -0.48 5.27 -21.82
CA ILE A 202 -1.04 4.02 -22.35
C ILE A 202 -0.02 2.90 -22.15
N GLU A 203 -0.39 1.93 -21.33
CA GLU A 203 0.34 0.69 -21.10
C GLU A 203 -0.42 -0.49 -21.69
N VAL A 204 0.31 -1.44 -22.29
CA VAL A 204 -0.26 -2.65 -22.91
C VAL A 204 0.29 -3.89 -22.23
N GLU A 205 -0.63 -4.76 -21.78
CA GLU A 205 -0.32 -6.09 -21.27
C GLU A 205 -0.09 -7.05 -22.43
N VAL A 206 1.09 -7.68 -22.48
CA VAL A 206 1.48 -8.68 -23.49
C VAL A 206 1.95 -9.96 -22.79
N ARG A 207 1.74 -11.11 -23.44
CA ARG A 207 2.05 -12.45 -22.93
C ARG A 207 3.11 -13.20 -23.73
N THR A 208 3.40 -12.72 -24.91
CA THR A 208 4.37 -13.33 -25.80
C THR A 208 5.28 -12.27 -26.40
N LEU A 209 6.46 -12.71 -26.87
CA LEU A 209 7.38 -11.84 -27.60
C LEU A 209 6.81 -11.38 -28.94
N GLN A 210 5.88 -12.12 -29.54
CA GLN A 210 5.18 -11.72 -30.74
C GLN A 210 4.20 -10.57 -30.46
N GLU A 211 3.43 -10.66 -29.38
CA GLU A 211 2.55 -9.57 -28.91
C GLU A 211 3.35 -8.31 -28.55
N LEU A 212 4.56 -8.48 -27.98
CA LEU A 212 5.47 -7.38 -27.71
C LEU A 212 5.86 -6.67 -29.01
N ASP A 213 6.32 -7.42 -30.03
CA ASP A 213 6.73 -6.85 -31.31
C ASP A 213 5.58 -6.10 -31.98
N GLU A 214 4.38 -6.65 -31.95
CA GLU A 214 3.16 -6.01 -32.44
C GLU A 214 2.85 -4.71 -31.71
N ALA A 215 2.88 -4.71 -30.37
CA ALA A 215 2.62 -3.53 -29.56
C ALA A 215 3.67 -2.42 -29.79
N LEU A 216 4.95 -2.78 -29.93
CA LEU A 216 6.04 -1.84 -30.23
C LEU A 216 5.91 -1.23 -31.63
N ALA A 217 5.58 -2.02 -32.65
CA ALA A 217 5.38 -1.55 -34.02
C ALA A 217 4.26 -0.50 -34.11
N TYR A 218 3.24 -0.58 -33.26
CA TYR A 218 2.13 0.38 -33.21
C TYR A 218 2.29 1.44 -32.11
N GLY A 219 3.50 1.60 -31.57
CA GLY A 219 3.84 2.75 -30.75
C GLY A 219 3.35 2.70 -29.30
N ALA A 220 3.19 1.51 -28.70
CA ALA A 220 2.88 1.37 -27.29
C ALA A 220 3.83 2.23 -26.42
N GLU A 221 3.30 2.95 -25.43
CA GLU A 221 4.06 3.91 -24.62
C GLU A 221 4.76 3.23 -23.42
N ALA A 222 4.18 2.15 -22.90
CA ALA A 222 4.73 1.26 -21.88
C ALA A 222 4.19 -0.15 -22.10
N ILE A 223 4.94 -1.16 -21.68
CA ILE A 223 4.59 -2.58 -21.83
C ILE A 223 4.61 -3.27 -20.48
N LEU A 224 3.55 -4.00 -20.18
CA LEU A 224 3.48 -4.94 -19.07
C LEU A 224 3.62 -6.38 -19.60
N LEU A 225 4.69 -7.06 -19.20
CA LEU A 225 4.99 -8.45 -19.55
C LEU A 225 4.27 -9.36 -18.51
N ASP A 226 3.12 -9.95 -18.93
CA ASP A 226 2.25 -10.70 -18.01
C ASP A 226 2.60 -12.19 -18.00
N ASN A 227 2.98 -12.69 -16.83
CA ASN A 227 3.32 -14.10 -16.57
C ASN A 227 4.42 -14.68 -17.50
N MET A 228 5.32 -13.85 -18.02
CA MET A 228 6.47 -14.28 -18.82
C MET A 228 7.59 -14.81 -17.91
N SER A 229 8.39 -15.76 -18.42
CA SER A 229 9.56 -16.28 -17.71
C SER A 229 10.66 -15.20 -17.61
N PRO A 230 11.60 -15.28 -16.64
CA PRO A 230 12.76 -14.37 -16.60
C PRO A 230 13.57 -14.38 -17.89
N GLU A 231 13.64 -15.50 -18.60
CA GLU A 231 14.33 -15.61 -19.89
C GLU A 231 13.62 -14.79 -20.98
N ASP A 232 12.28 -14.91 -21.07
CA ASP A 232 11.50 -14.14 -22.05
C ASP A 232 11.48 -12.64 -21.68
N VAL A 233 11.45 -12.29 -20.39
CA VAL A 233 11.59 -10.89 -19.94
C VAL A 233 12.95 -10.33 -20.39
N ARG A 234 14.05 -11.09 -20.28
CA ARG A 234 15.37 -10.67 -20.77
C ARG A 234 15.36 -10.44 -22.28
N ARG A 235 14.77 -11.35 -23.04
CA ARG A 235 14.61 -11.19 -24.51
C ARG A 235 13.77 -9.96 -24.86
N ALA A 236 12.73 -9.67 -24.08
CA ALA A 236 11.94 -8.45 -24.24
C ALA A 236 12.77 -7.18 -24.00
N VAL A 237 13.60 -7.17 -22.93
CA VAL A 237 14.51 -6.06 -22.65
C VAL A 237 15.52 -5.87 -23.79
N GLU A 238 16.10 -6.94 -24.31
CA GLU A 238 17.04 -6.91 -25.45
C GLU A 238 16.39 -6.33 -26.70
N ARG A 239 15.12 -6.66 -26.99
CA ARG A 239 14.37 -6.10 -28.14
C ARG A 239 14.07 -4.62 -27.99
N CYS A 240 13.84 -4.14 -26.76
CA CYS A 240 13.53 -2.73 -26.49
C CYS A 240 14.78 -1.84 -26.38
N THR A 241 15.95 -2.41 -26.07
CA THR A 241 17.20 -1.66 -25.88
C THR A 241 17.63 -0.82 -27.09
N PRO A 242 17.59 -1.32 -28.35
CA PRO A 242 18.01 -0.56 -29.53
C PRO A 242 17.02 0.49 -30.01
N LEU A 243 15.84 0.61 -29.39
CA LEU A 243 14.82 1.54 -29.83
C LEU A 243 15.25 2.98 -29.54
N GLU A 244 15.09 3.89 -30.52
CA GLU A 244 15.34 5.32 -30.34
C GLU A 244 14.49 5.92 -29.22
N ARG A 245 13.23 5.47 -29.13
CA ARG A 245 12.31 5.85 -28.04
C ARG A 245 12.36 4.80 -26.92
N ARG A 246 12.71 5.24 -25.71
CA ARG A 246 12.64 4.37 -24.53
C ARG A 246 11.18 3.96 -24.24
N VAL A 247 10.92 2.65 -24.20
CA VAL A 247 9.65 2.07 -23.78
C VAL A 247 9.89 1.40 -22.41
N PRO A 248 9.28 1.90 -21.31
CA PRO A 248 9.38 1.25 -20.01
C PRO A 248 8.78 -0.15 -20.06
N LEU A 249 9.45 -1.10 -19.41
CA LEU A 249 9.02 -2.48 -19.28
C LEU A 249 8.69 -2.79 -17.83
N GLU A 250 7.49 -3.28 -17.61
CA GLU A 250 7.02 -3.82 -16.33
C GLU A 250 6.85 -5.33 -16.47
N CYS A 251 7.28 -6.13 -15.48
CA CYS A 251 6.90 -7.53 -15.39
C CYS A 251 5.92 -7.75 -14.24
N SER A 252 4.96 -8.65 -14.45
CA SER A 252 3.92 -8.99 -13.49
C SER A 252 3.51 -10.46 -13.61
N GLY A 253 2.87 -10.99 -12.57
CA GLY A 253 2.38 -12.38 -12.53
C GLY A 253 3.33 -13.32 -11.81
N GLY A 254 2.83 -13.98 -10.75
CA GLY A 254 3.58 -15.01 -10.00
C GLY A 254 4.85 -14.54 -9.28
N ILE A 255 5.04 -13.23 -9.10
CA ILE A 255 6.25 -12.67 -8.45
C ILE A 255 6.22 -12.95 -6.94
N ARG A 256 7.32 -13.52 -6.44
CA ARG A 256 7.55 -13.86 -5.03
C ARG A 256 8.97 -13.47 -4.62
N LEU A 257 9.28 -13.49 -3.32
CA LEU A 257 10.64 -13.18 -2.83
C LEU A 257 11.69 -14.13 -3.38
N GLU A 258 11.33 -15.39 -3.61
CA GLU A 258 12.22 -16.44 -4.10
C GLU A 258 12.64 -16.24 -5.57
N ASN A 259 11.83 -15.53 -6.37
CA ASN A 259 12.09 -15.36 -7.80
C ASN A 259 12.27 -13.90 -8.24
N VAL A 260 11.94 -12.91 -7.42
CA VAL A 260 11.98 -11.48 -7.79
C VAL A 260 13.38 -11.05 -8.28
N ARG A 261 14.45 -11.59 -7.69
CA ARG A 261 15.81 -11.28 -8.09
C ARG A 261 16.11 -11.71 -9.52
N ALA A 262 15.64 -12.88 -9.93
CA ALA A 262 15.83 -13.36 -11.31
C ALA A 262 15.16 -12.44 -12.34
N TYR A 263 13.98 -11.87 -12.00
CA TYR A 263 13.34 -10.85 -12.82
C TYR A 263 14.10 -9.53 -12.82
N ALA A 264 14.57 -9.07 -11.68
CA ALA A 264 15.34 -7.82 -11.59
C ALA A 264 16.65 -7.86 -12.38
N ASP A 265 17.34 -9.00 -12.40
CA ASP A 265 18.58 -9.21 -13.15
C ASP A 265 18.36 -9.29 -14.68
N THR A 266 17.14 -9.34 -15.18
CA THR A 266 16.83 -9.23 -16.62
C THR A 266 17.06 -7.83 -17.16
N GLY A 267 17.12 -6.83 -16.30
CA GLY A 267 17.18 -5.43 -16.69
C GLY A 267 15.80 -4.79 -16.97
N VAL A 268 14.71 -5.37 -16.49
CA VAL A 268 13.37 -4.75 -16.52
C VAL A 268 13.32 -3.49 -15.67
N ASP A 269 12.45 -2.53 -15.99
CA ASP A 269 12.37 -1.27 -15.26
C ASP A 269 11.50 -1.39 -13.99
N PHE A 270 10.39 -2.13 -14.08
CA PHE A 270 9.41 -2.26 -13.01
C PHE A 270 9.00 -3.72 -12.78
N ILE A 271 8.72 -4.05 -11.52
CA ILE A 271 8.23 -5.36 -11.11
C ILE A 271 6.99 -5.15 -10.24
N SER A 272 5.82 -5.48 -10.76
CA SER A 272 4.56 -5.37 -10.03
C SER A 272 4.28 -6.62 -9.20
N VAL A 273 4.05 -6.40 -7.92
CA VAL A 273 3.87 -7.46 -6.92
C VAL A 273 2.51 -7.32 -6.23
N GLY A 274 1.54 -8.11 -6.64
CA GLY A 274 0.20 -8.10 -6.04
C GLY A 274 0.20 -8.57 -4.58
N LEU A 275 1.11 -9.49 -4.22
CA LEU A 275 1.26 -10.05 -2.88
C LEU A 275 1.42 -8.98 -1.80
N LEU A 276 2.02 -7.82 -2.11
CA LEU A 276 2.24 -6.72 -1.17
C LEU A 276 0.94 -6.27 -0.49
N THR A 277 -0.17 -6.27 -1.21
CA THR A 277 -1.43 -5.67 -0.76
C THR A 277 -2.60 -6.63 -0.66
N HIS A 278 -2.61 -7.75 -1.43
CA HIS A 278 -3.72 -8.71 -1.33
C HIS A 278 -3.51 -9.75 -0.21
N SER A 279 -2.26 -10.07 0.17
CA SER A 279 -1.97 -11.10 1.18
C SER A 279 -0.80 -10.72 2.11
N PRO A 280 -0.73 -9.46 2.61
CA PRO A 280 0.31 -9.11 3.57
C PRO A 280 0.02 -9.75 4.93
N GLN A 281 1.06 -10.23 5.60
CA GLN A 281 0.98 -10.58 7.01
C GLN A 281 1.00 -9.31 7.84
N ALA A 282 0.08 -9.13 8.80
CA ALA A 282 0.08 -8.01 9.73
C ALA A 282 1.34 -8.05 10.61
N ALA A 283 1.90 -6.89 10.92
CA ALA A 283 2.97 -6.79 11.90
C ALA A 283 2.40 -6.98 13.30
N ASP A 284 3.14 -7.68 14.18
CA ASP A 284 2.71 -7.88 15.56
C ASP A 284 3.03 -6.63 16.41
N MET A 285 1.98 -6.01 16.95
CA MET A 285 2.06 -4.86 17.84
C MET A 285 1.08 -5.02 19.00
N SER A 286 1.38 -4.42 20.14
CA SER A 286 0.49 -4.41 21.30
C SER A 286 0.38 -3.01 21.90
N MET A 287 -0.73 -2.75 22.56
CA MET A 287 -0.94 -1.56 23.38
C MET A 287 -0.95 -1.96 24.85
N ARG A 288 -0.20 -1.24 25.68
CA ARG A 288 -0.20 -1.42 27.14
C ARG A 288 -0.74 -0.14 27.78
N VAL A 289 -1.82 -0.27 28.51
CA VAL A 289 -2.47 0.85 29.22
C VAL A 289 -2.12 0.80 30.70
N SER A 290 -1.79 1.94 31.30
CA SER A 290 -1.56 2.13 32.72
C SER A 290 -2.27 3.39 33.20
N PRO A 291 -2.67 3.47 34.49
CA PRO A 291 -3.14 4.74 35.08
C PRO A 291 -2.11 5.86 34.88
N ALA A 292 -2.62 7.10 34.58
CA ALA A 292 -1.77 8.29 34.43
C ALA A 292 -1.41 8.90 35.77
#